data_4258d430446a4dd1890a4b7cac764575
#
_entry.id   4258d430446a4dd1890a4b7cac764575
#
_cell.length_a   1.000
_cell.length_b   1.000
_cell.length_c   1.000
_cell.angle_alpha   90.00
_cell.angle_beta   90.00
_cell.angle_gamma   90.00
#
_symmetry.space_group_name_H-M   'P 1'
#
loop_
_entity.id
_entity.type
_entity.pdbx_description
1 polymer ?
#
loop_
_entity_poly.entity_id
_entity_poly.type
_entity_poly.pdbx_seq_one_letter_code
_entity_poly.pdbx_strand_id
1 'polypeptide(L)'
;MLGNYIAIKSCFNDNYLSKSIDGKLSFEQKDIKNCEILIMRYEGRYITLKSKNTGKYLSLNAYGALELDKNNVTDNERFEIEWVNDNIFCLKANNGFYISVQQDGKIELNQTEINQNEQLSMIINKKESLLEFLGF
;
A
#
# COMPACT_ATOMS: atom_id res chain seq x y z
N MET A 1 1.58 13.40 16.22
CA MET A 1 2.09 12.02 16.27
C MET A 1 2.48 11.55 14.89
N LEU A 2 3.65 10.97 14.77
CA LEU A 2 4.13 10.42 13.52
C LEU A 2 3.47 9.07 13.24
N GLY A 3 3.05 8.83 11.99
CA GLY A 3 2.58 7.53 11.56
C GLY A 3 3.72 6.52 11.47
N ASN A 4 3.38 5.26 11.25
CA ASN A 4 4.35 4.21 11.06
C ASN A 4 4.88 4.23 9.62
N TYR A 5 6.20 4.06 9.49
CA TYR A 5 6.81 3.85 8.17
C TYR A 5 6.70 2.38 7.81
N ILE A 6 6.10 2.09 6.66
CA ILE A 6 5.88 0.71 6.24
C ILE A 6 6.27 0.49 4.79
N ALA A 7 6.61 -0.75 4.48
CA ALA A 7 6.67 -1.28 3.13
C ALA A 7 5.59 -2.34 3.00
N ILE A 8 4.87 -2.36 1.89
CA ILE A 8 3.79 -3.32 1.66
C ILE A 8 4.25 -4.35 0.64
N LYS A 9 3.99 -5.61 0.94
CA LYS A 9 4.41 -6.75 0.13
C LYS A 9 3.20 -7.60 -0.22
N SER A 10 3.11 -8.04 -1.46
CA SER A 10 2.07 -8.98 -1.89
C SER A 10 2.41 -10.39 -1.40
N CYS A 11 1.44 -11.07 -0.80
CA CYS A 11 1.60 -12.48 -0.44
C CYS A 11 1.51 -13.39 -1.67
N PHE A 12 0.95 -12.90 -2.77
CA PHE A 12 0.77 -13.70 -3.97
C PHE A 12 2.05 -13.85 -4.79
N ASN A 13 2.73 -12.72 -5.09
CA ASN A 13 3.95 -12.77 -5.89
C ASN A 13 5.22 -12.45 -5.12
N ASP A 14 5.10 -12.14 -3.83
CA ASP A 14 6.22 -11.89 -2.90
C ASP A 14 7.05 -10.65 -3.22
N ASN A 15 6.48 -9.70 -3.97
CA ASN A 15 7.13 -8.45 -4.33
C ASN A 15 6.53 -7.26 -3.57
N TYR A 16 7.31 -6.19 -3.47
CA TYR A 16 6.93 -4.96 -2.78
C TYR A 16 6.25 -3.98 -3.71
N LEU A 17 5.36 -3.16 -3.14
CA LEU A 17 4.76 -2.04 -3.85
C LEU A 17 5.83 -1.02 -4.22
N SER A 18 5.82 -0.61 -5.47
CA SER A 18 6.74 0.41 -5.97
C SER A 18 6.06 1.28 -7.02
N LYS A 19 6.70 2.40 -7.32
CA LYS A 19 6.23 3.33 -8.34
C LYS A 19 7.31 3.46 -9.40
N SER A 20 6.93 3.26 -10.66
CA SER A 20 7.86 3.41 -11.79
C SER A 20 8.09 4.89 -12.11
N ILE A 21 9.04 5.16 -13.01
CA ILE A 21 9.38 6.53 -13.40
C ILE A 21 8.16 7.28 -13.96
N ASP A 22 7.29 6.58 -14.67
CA ASP A 22 6.07 7.17 -15.24
C ASP A 22 4.92 7.30 -14.22
N GLY A 23 5.17 6.96 -12.95
CA GLY A 23 4.19 7.10 -11.89
C GLY A 23 3.27 5.92 -11.68
N LYS A 24 3.44 4.85 -12.42
CA LYS A 24 2.58 3.67 -12.31
C LYS A 24 2.95 2.83 -11.10
N LEU A 25 1.93 2.47 -10.32
CA LEU A 25 2.09 1.60 -9.16
C LEU A 25 2.00 0.13 -9.57
N SER A 26 2.85 -0.70 -8.96
CA SER A 26 2.84 -2.15 -9.17
C SER A 26 3.55 -2.85 -8.02
N PHE A 27 3.36 -4.18 -7.92
CA PHE A 27 4.09 -5.02 -6.97
C PHE A 27 5.15 -5.81 -7.76
N GLU A 28 6.22 -5.11 -8.13
CA GLU A 28 7.29 -5.71 -8.96
C GLU A 28 8.67 -5.65 -8.30
N GLN A 29 8.85 -4.91 -7.21
CA GLN A 29 10.15 -4.77 -6.56
C GLN A 29 10.44 -5.92 -5.62
N LYS A 30 11.56 -6.57 -5.84
CA LYS A 30 12.04 -7.67 -4.98
C LYS A 30 12.87 -7.16 -3.80
N ASP A 31 13.46 -5.99 -3.94
CA ASP A 31 14.33 -5.39 -2.91
C ASP A 31 13.57 -4.28 -2.17
N ILE A 32 13.50 -4.40 -0.85
CA ILE A 32 12.84 -3.41 0.00
C ILE A 32 13.47 -2.02 -0.13
N LYS A 33 14.75 -1.93 -0.48
CA LYS A 33 15.45 -0.65 -0.63
C LYS A 33 14.91 0.17 -1.81
N ASN A 34 14.31 -0.49 -2.79
CA ASN A 34 13.81 0.15 -4.00
C ASN A 34 12.29 0.26 -4.01
N CYS A 35 11.63 -0.13 -2.93
CA CYS A 35 10.17 -0.06 -2.84
C CYS A 35 9.69 1.30 -2.37
N GLU A 36 8.40 1.52 -2.48
CA GLU A 36 7.75 2.73 -1.96
C GLU A 36 7.59 2.61 -0.45
N ILE A 37 8.17 3.57 0.29
CA ILE A 37 7.98 3.65 1.74
C ILE A 37 6.77 4.54 2.00
N LEU A 38 5.83 4.01 2.77
CA LEU A 38 4.57 4.68 3.05
C LEU A 38 4.47 5.03 4.53
N ILE A 39 3.77 6.11 4.81
CA ILE A 39 3.41 6.50 6.16
C ILE A 39 1.95 6.10 6.35
N MET A 40 1.72 5.15 7.25
CA MET A 40 0.38 4.65 7.53
C MET A 40 -0.21 5.37 8.75
N ARG A 41 -1.44 5.86 8.59
CA ARG A 41 -2.20 6.47 9.69
C ARG A 41 -3.58 5.84 9.79
N TYR A 42 -4.02 5.60 11.01
CA TYR A 42 -5.37 5.13 11.29
C TYR A 42 -6.33 6.31 11.45
N GLU A 43 -7.54 6.17 10.86
CA GLU A 43 -8.68 7.05 11.05
C GLU A 43 -9.90 6.18 11.32
N GLY A 44 -10.10 5.77 12.57
CA GLY A 44 -11.13 4.79 12.91
C GLY A 44 -10.82 3.44 12.27
N ARG A 45 -11.73 2.92 11.47
CA ARG A 45 -11.53 1.65 10.75
C ARG A 45 -10.78 1.82 9.43
N TYR A 46 -10.50 3.06 9.06
CA TYR A 46 -9.81 3.35 7.81
C TYR A 46 -8.34 3.64 8.07
N ILE A 47 -7.53 3.48 7.03
CA ILE A 47 -6.16 3.96 7.02
C ILE A 47 -5.95 4.88 5.83
N THR A 48 -4.98 5.77 5.96
CA THR A 48 -4.42 6.50 4.84
C THR A 48 -2.96 6.09 4.67
N LEU A 49 -2.49 6.11 3.43
CA LEU A 49 -1.13 5.75 3.07
C LEU A 49 -0.52 6.89 2.27
N LYS A 50 0.53 7.48 2.81
CA LYS A 50 1.20 8.64 2.21
C LYS A 50 2.64 8.27 1.88
N SER A 51 3.09 8.59 0.67
CA SER A 51 4.47 8.37 0.28
C SER A 51 5.40 9.18 1.18
N LYS A 52 6.38 8.53 1.80
CA LYS A 52 7.42 9.21 2.56
C LYS A 52 8.22 10.14 1.66
N ASN A 53 8.45 9.71 0.43
CA ASN A 53 9.32 10.42 -0.51
C ASN A 53 8.69 11.69 -1.09
N THR A 54 7.40 11.63 -1.43
CA THR A 54 6.72 12.74 -2.11
C THR A 54 5.70 13.47 -1.25
N GLY A 55 5.24 12.85 -0.15
CA GLY A 55 4.15 13.40 0.67
C GLY A 55 2.78 13.25 0.04
N LYS A 56 2.65 12.50 -1.05
CA LYS A 56 1.38 12.29 -1.73
C LYS A 56 0.68 11.04 -1.22
N TYR A 57 -0.66 11.06 -1.24
CA TYR A 57 -1.49 9.97 -0.72
C TYR A 57 -1.85 8.96 -1.79
N LEU A 58 -1.92 7.69 -1.38
CA LEU A 58 -2.50 6.63 -2.18
C LEU A 58 -3.99 6.88 -2.34
N SER A 59 -4.48 6.79 -3.56
CA SER A 59 -5.84 7.17 -3.92
C SER A 59 -6.42 6.24 -4.97
N LEU A 60 -7.74 6.01 -4.86
CA LEU A 60 -8.51 5.38 -5.92
C LEU A 60 -8.96 6.47 -6.89
N ASN A 61 -8.59 6.35 -8.15
CA ASN A 61 -8.99 7.34 -9.15
C ASN A 61 -10.37 7.05 -9.75
N ALA A 62 -10.85 7.94 -10.62
CA ALA A 62 -12.17 7.81 -11.24
C ALA A 62 -12.30 6.59 -12.15
N TYR A 63 -11.19 6.00 -12.56
CA TYR A 63 -11.18 4.83 -13.44
C TYR A 63 -11.04 3.51 -12.67
N GLY A 64 -11.05 3.57 -11.34
CA GLY A 64 -10.92 2.38 -10.50
C GLY A 64 -9.50 1.87 -10.35
N ALA A 65 -8.51 2.70 -10.61
CA ALA A 65 -7.10 2.36 -10.47
C ALA A 65 -6.48 3.12 -9.28
N LEU A 66 -5.34 2.65 -8.81
CA LEU A 66 -4.61 3.31 -7.73
C LEU A 66 -3.58 4.28 -8.29
N GLU A 67 -3.45 5.41 -7.61
CA GLU A 67 -2.44 6.43 -7.87
C GLU A 67 -1.85 6.89 -6.53
N LEU A 68 -0.64 7.45 -6.57
CA LEU A 68 0.06 7.95 -5.38
C LEU A 68 0.42 9.41 -5.63
N ASP A 69 -0.61 10.25 -5.85
CA ASP A 69 -0.41 11.62 -6.33
C ASP A 69 -1.32 12.68 -5.70
N LYS A 70 -2.10 12.35 -4.68
CA LYS A 70 -3.04 13.31 -4.08
C LYS A 70 -2.42 14.04 -2.90
N ASN A 71 -2.73 15.33 -2.81
CA ASN A 71 -2.23 16.20 -1.74
C ASN A 71 -3.09 16.17 -0.48
N ASN A 72 -4.36 15.81 -0.62
CA ASN A 72 -5.33 15.88 0.47
C ASN A 72 -6.07 14.55 0.61
N VAL A 73 -6.70 14.36 1.77
CA VAL A 73 -7.44 13.14 2.07
C VAL A 73 -8.93 13.40 1.89
N THR A 74 -9.53 12.63 1.00
CA THR A 74 -10.98 12.50 0.82
C THR A 74 -11.33 11.03 1.00
N ASP A 75 -12.56 10.63 0.70
CA ASP A 75 -12.96 9.22 0.81
C ASP A 75 -12.13 8.31 -0.11
N ASN A 76 -11.63 8.85 -1.22
CA ASN A 76 -10.83 8.08 -2.18
C ASN A 76 -9.44 7.71 -1.66
N GLU A 77 -8.97 8.37 -0.61
CA GLU A 77 -7.68 8.12 0.03
C GLU A 77 -7.83 7.30 1.32
N ARG A 78 -9.06 6.96 1.70
CA ARG A 78 -9.33 6.14 2.88
C ARG A 78 -9.59 4.70 2.47
N PHE A 79 -8.78 3.79 3.01
CA PHE A 79 -8.90 2.36 2.74
C PHE A 79 -9.31 1.66 4.02
N GLU A 80 -10.25 0.72 3.90
CA GLU A 80 -10.62 -0.11 5.04
C GLU A 80 -9.61 -1.25 5.15
N ILE A 81 -8.98 -1.40 6.32
CA ILE A 81 -8.03 -2.48 6.53
C ILE A 81 -8.74 -3.64 7.22
N GLU A 82 -8.57 -4.85 6.68
CA GLU A 82 -9.11 -6.07 7.25
C GLU A 82 -7.97 -7.04 7.52
N TRP A 83 -7.80 -7.41 8.77
CA TRP A 83 -6.74 -8.33 9.18
C TRP A 83 -7.19 -9.77 9.01
N VAL A 84 -6.43 -10.55 8.24
CA VAL A 84 -6.63 -11.99 8.09
C VAL A 84 -6.03 -12.71 9.29
N ASN A 85 -4.86 -12.27 9.73
CA ASN A 85 -4.20 -12.71 10.96
C ASN A 85 -3.26 -11.59 11.42
N ASP A 86 -2.36 -11.86 12.36
CA ASP A 86 -1.49 -10.82 12.93
C ASP A 86 -0.52 -10.20 11.92
N ASN A 87 -0.25 -10.88 10.81
CA ASN A 87 0.76 -10.46 9.84
C ASN A 87 0.19 -10.17 8.46
N ILE A 88 -1.03 -10.61 8.18
CA ILE A 88 -1.63 -10.54 6.85
C ILE A 88 -2.89 -9.69 6.90
N PHE A 89 -3.03 -8.79 5.95
CA PHE A 89 -4.17 -7.89 5.86
C PHE A 89 -4.60 -7.71 4.41
N CYS A 90 -5.79 -7.14 4.24
CA CYS A 90 -6.33 -6.74 2.95
C CYS A 90 -6.78 -5.29 3.02
N LEU A 91 -6.75 -4.60 1.91
CA LEU A 91 -7.19 -3.21 1.81
C LEU A 91 -8.35 -3.10 0.85
N LYS A 92 -9.47 -2.57 1.35
CA LYS A 92 -10.67 -2.32 0.54
C LYS A 92 -10.76 -0.83 0.23
N ALA A 93 -10.89 -0.50 -1.04
CA ALA A 93 -11.03 0.87 -1.49
C ALA A 93 -12.47 1.36 -1.36
N ASN A 94 -12.67 2.64 -1.58
CA ASN A 94 -13.96 3.31 -1.47
C ASN A 94 -15.03 2.77 -2.42
N ASN A 95 -14.62 2.13 -3.52
CA ASN A 95 -15.56 1.48 -4.46
C ASN A 95 -16.03 0.10 -3.99
N GLY A 96 -15.58 -0.37 -2.83
CA GLY A 96 -15.98 -1.67 -2.28
C GLY A 96 -15.13 -2.84 -2.75
N PHE A 97 -14.13 -2.60 -3.58
CA PHE A 97 -13.25 -3.66 -4.08
C PHE A 97 -11.91 -3.66 -3.33
N TYR A 98 -11.34 -4.86 -3.20
CA TYR A 98 -10.03 -5.04 -2.59
C TYR A 98 -8.91 -4.77 -3.57
N ILE A 99 -7.79 -4.29 -3.05
CA ILE A 99 -6.55 -4.25 -3.81
C ILE A 99 -6.14 -5.70 -4.09
N SER A 100 -6.00 -6.04 -5.36
CA SER A 100 -5.64 -7.38 -5.82
C SER A 100 -4.38 -7.30 -6.67
N VAL A 101 -3.45 -8.23 -6.44
CA VAL A 101 -2.16 -8.25 -7.11
C VAL A 101 -2.10 -9.45 -8.05
N GLN A 102 -1.79 -9.21 -9.32
CA GLN A 102 -1.63 -10.25 -10.31
C GLN A 102 -0.21 -10.81 -10.27
N GLN A 103 0.02 -11.94 -10.93
CA GLN A 103 1.33 -12.59 -10.91
C GLN A 103 2.44 -11.67 -11.43
N ASP A 104 2.14 -10.85 -12.43
CA ASP A 104 3.08 -9.90 -13.01
C ASP A 104 3.23 -8.60 -12.20
N GLY A 105 2.53 -8.49 -11.07
CA GLY A 105 2.59 -7.33 -10.21
C GLY A 105 1.57 -6.25 -10.49
N LYS A 106 0.76 -6.39 -11.52
CA LYS A 106 -0.31 -5.43 -11.80
C LYS A 106 -1.34 -5.43 -10.70
N ILE A 107 -1.88 -4.25 -10.42
CA ILE A 107 -2.89 -4.05 -9.38
C ILE A 107 -4.26 -3.92 -10.05
N GLU A 108 -5.22 -4.69 -9.55
CA GLU A 108 -6.62 -4.59 -9.97
C GLU A 108 -7.51 -4.43 -8.74
N LEU A 109 -8.62 -3.72 -8.91
CA LEU A 109 -9.62 -3.51 -7.86
C LEU A 109 -10.99 -3.95 -8.42
N ASN A 110 -11.19 -5.25 -8.46
CA ASN A 110 -12.41 -5.86 -9.01
C ASN A 110 -12.92 -7.06 -8.20
N GLN A 111 -12.31 -7.33 -7.03
CA GLN A 111 -12.68 -8.47 -6.18
C GLN A 111 -13.41 -8.02 -4.93
N THR A 112 -14.51 -8.69 -4.61
CA THR A 112 -15.28 -8.43 -3.40
C THR A 112 -15.01 -9.46 -2.30
N GLU A 113 -14.21 -10.48 -2.60
CA GLU A 113 -13.84 -11.54 -1.65
C GLU A 113 -12.33 -11.58 -1.49
N ILE A 114 -11.88 -12.10 -0.35
CA ILE A 114 -10.47 -12.21 -0.02
C ILE A 114 -9.96 -13.60 -0.40
N ASN A 115 -9.07 -13.63 -1.41
CA ASN A 115 -8.29 -14.79 -1.79
C ASN A 115 -6.81 -14.46 -1.66
N GLN A 116 -5.92 -15.30 -2.17
CA GLN A 116 -4.49 -15.08 -2.03
C GLN A 116 -4.02 -13.77 -2.70
N ASN A 117 -4.63 -13.41 -3.83
CA ASN A 117 -4.26 -12.20 -4.58
C ASN A 117 -4.51 -10.91 -3.81
N GLU A 118 -5.42 -10.92 -2.83
CA GLU A 118 -5.79 -9.76 -2.04
C GLU A 118 -5.02 -9.68 -0.73
N GLN A 119 -4.23 -10.69 -0.39
CA GLN A 119 -3.52 -10.74 0.86
C GLN A 119 -2.18 -10.02 0.76
N LEU A 120 -1.94 -9.14 1.71
CA LEU A 120 -0.76 -8.30 1.77
C LEU A 120 -0.11 -8.47 3.13
N SER A 121 1.19 -8.23 3.18
CA SER A 121 1.92 -8.11 4.44
C SER A 121 2.64 -6.79 4.50
N MET A 122 3.02 -6.35 5.70
CA MET A 122 3.76 -5.12 5.83
C MET A 122 4.98 -5.31 6.71
N ILE A 123 6.03 -4.57 6.41
CA ILE A 123 7.19 -4.45 7.25
C ILE A 123 7.11 -3.07 7.88
N ILE A 124 7.06 -3.03 9.22
CA ILE A 124 6.93 -1.82 9.99
C ILE A 124 8.30 -1.49 10.57
N ASN A 125 8.74 -0.25 10.36
CA ASN A 125 10.00 0.22 10.93
C ASN A 125 9.74 1.26 12.00
N LYS A 126 10.35 1.05 13.16
CA LYS A 126 10.42 2.03 14.21
C LYS A 126 11.52 3.03 13.88
N LYS A 127 11.61 4.11 14.65
CA LYS A 127 12.55 5.19 14.38
C LYS A 127 14.01 4.72 14.28
N GLU A 128 14.43 3.80 15.12
CA GLU A 128 15.80 3.26 15.07
C GLU A 128 16.04 2.44 13.82
N SER A 129 15.04 1.64 13.43
CA SER A 129 15.11 0.82 12.23
C SER A 129 15.02 1.62 10.95
N LEU A 130 14.56 2.87 11.04
CA LEU A 130 14.42 3.74 9.89
C LEU A 130 15.77 4.00 9.22
N LEU A 131 16.84 4.13 10.00
CA LEU A 131 18.17 4.33 9.45
C LEU A 131 18.61 3.16 8.58
N GLU A 132 18.40 1.93 9.04
CA GLU A 132 18.67 0.73 8.24
C GLU A 132 17.79 0.67 6.99
N PHE A 133 16.52 0.96 7.18
CA PHE A 133 15.53 0.97 6.11
C PHE A 133 15.94 1.93 4.99
N LEU A 134 16.54 3.06 5.35
CA LEU A 134 17.00 4.07 4.40
C LEU A 134 18.42 3.83 3.91
N GLY A 135 19.09 2.77 4.35
CA GLY A 135 20.43 2.41 3.91
C GLY A 135 21.57 3.13 4.62
N PHE A 136 21.31 3.64 5.80
CA PHE A 136 22.36 4.31 6.60
C PHE A 136 23.07 3.33 7.53
#